data_567e83d7415ad16acfb5746ceef8551b
#
_entry.id   567e83d7415ad16acfb5746ceef8551b
#
_cell.length_a   1.000
_cell.length_b   1.000
_cell.length_c   1.000
_cell.angle_alpha   90.00
_cell.angle_beta   90.00
_cell.angle_gamma   90.00
#
_symmetry.space_group_name_H-M   'P 1'
#
loop_
_entity.id
_entity.type
_entity.pdbx_description
1 polymer ?
#
loop_
_entity_poly.entity_id
_entity_poly.type
_entity_poly.pdbx_seq_one_letter_code
_entity_poly.pdbx_strand_id
1 'polypeptide(L)'
;MITEETLSILDGIEDIADMIVQSEVYQAYQQAKDALENHDEAHLLYQAFLKSKDKYDDVMRFGKYHPDYKTIMMETRQRKRAYEMLPVVMNYKAKEVSLQNLIDEVISKIAYVVSDNVKIEVGNPVSYTHLTLPTNREV
;
A
#
# COMPACT_ATOMS: atom_id res chain seq x y z
N MET A 1 -24.23 -3.40 22.96
CA MET A 1 -24.93 -4.66 22.96
C MET A 1 -25.00 -5.22 21.56
N ILE A 2 -24.69 -6.49 21.41
CA ILE A 2 -24.70 -7.09 20.10
C ILE A 2 -26.07 -7.68 19.81
N THR A 3 -26.70 -7.25 18.75
CA THR A 3 -28.00 -7.76 18.34
C THR A 3 -27.83 -8.80 17.26
N GLU A 4 -28.91 -9.49 16.91
CA GLU A 4 -28.90 -10.45 15.81
C GLU A 4 -28.55 -9.78 14.49
N GLU A 5 -29.03 -8.55 14.30
CA GLU A 5 -28.71 -7.80 13.08
C GLU A 5 -27.22 -7.51 13.01
N THR A 6 -26.61 -7.13 14.14
CA THR A 6 -25.19 -6.86 14.19
C THR A 6 -24.39 -8.12 13.89
N LEU A 7 -24.79 -9.26 14.44
CA LEU A 7 -24.12 -10.53 14.17
C LEU A 7 -24.24 -10.92 12.69
N SER A 8 -25.41 -10.68 12.09
CA SER A 8 -25.61 -10.97 10.67
C SER A 8 -24.69 -10.11 9.79
N ILE A 9 -24.52 -8.84 10.15
CA ILE A 9 -23.63 -7.94 9.44
C ILE A 9 -22.18 -8.40 9.57
N LEU A 10 -21.76 -8.79 10.77
CA LEU A 10 -20.41 -9.29 10.98
C LEU A 10 -20.14 -10.56 10.20
N ASP A 11 -21.12 -11.47 10.14
CA ASP A 11 -20.98 -12.68 9.35
C ASP A 11 -20.82 -12.35 7.85
N GLY A 12 -21.59 -11.37 7.37
CA GLY A 12 -21.48 -10.93 5.99
C GLY A 12 -20.12 -10.33 5.69
N ILE A 13 -19.54 -9.59 6.62
CA ILE A 13 -18.21 -9.02 6.45
C ILE A 13 -17.16 -10.12 6.42
N GLU A 14 -17.28 -11.13 7.26
CA GLU A 14 -16.37 -12.26 7.26
C GLU A 14 -16.44 -13.04 5.95
N ASP A 15 -17.63 -13.22 5.41
CA ASP A 15 -17.83 -13.89 4.11
C ASP A 15 -17.13 -13.13 2.99
N ILE A 16 -17.24 -11.80 2.98
CA ILE A 16 -16.57 -10.97 1.99
C ILE A 16 -15.05 -11.09 2.14
N ALA A 17 -14.55 -11.04 3.36
CA ALA A 17 -13.13 -11.20 3.61
C ALA A 17 -12.61 -12.54 3.12
N ASP A 18 -13.36 -13.61 3.36
CA ASP A 18 -13.00 -14.95 2.88
C ASP A 18 -12.99 -15.00 1.36
N MET A 19 -13.94 -14.37 0.70
CA MET A 19 -13.98 -14.32 -0.76
C MET A 19 -12.75 -13.60 -1.32
N ILE A 20 -12.33 -12.51 -0.67
CA ILE A 20 -11.13 -11.77 -1.10
C ILE A 20 -9.89 -12.66 -0.93
N VAL A 21 -9.76 -13.32 0.21
CA VAL A 21 -8.61 -14.18 0.50
C VAL A 21 -8.55 -15.35 -0.48
N GLN A 22 -9.68 -15.85 -0.93
CA GLN A 22 -9.71 -16.94 -1.89
C GLN A 22 -9.62 -16.50 -3.34
N SER A 23 -9.63 -15.20 -3.60
CA SER A 23 -9.58 -14.69 -4.97
C SER A 23 -8.23 -14.92 -5.62
N GLU A 24 -8.22 -14.97 -6.95
CA GLU A 24 -6.99 -15.09 -7.70
C GLU A 24 -6.07 -13.89 -7.47
N VAL A 25 -6.66 -12.72 -7.31
CA VAL A 25 -5.90 -11.49 -7.07
C VAL A 25 -5.11 -11.60 -5.76
N TYR A 26 -5.76 -12.08 -4.71
CA TYR A 26 -5.10 -12.23 -3.42
C TYR A 26 -4.02 -13.32 -3.47
N GLN A 27 -4.30 -14.43 -4.11
CA GLN A 27 -3.34 -15.52 -4.25
C GLN A 27 -2.11 -15.08 -5.04
N ALA A 28 -2.31 -14.31 -6.10
CA ALA A 28 -1.20 -13.77 -6.88
C ALA A 28 -0.36 -12.80 -6.04
N TYR A 29 -1.01 -11.99 -5.22
CA TYR A 29 -0.32 -11.09 -4.30
C TYR A 29 0.53 -11.89 -3.30
N GLN A 30 -0.02 -12.93 -2.70
CA GLN A 30 0.72 -13.75 -1.74
C GLN A 30 1.93 -14.42 -2.38
N GLN A 31 1.77 -14.94 -3.59
CA GLN A 31 2.89 -15.54 -4.31
C GLN A 31 3.99 -14.53 -4.60
N ALA A 32 3.62 -13.33 -5.02
CA ALA A 32 4.57 -12.28 -5.29
C ALA A 32 5.28 -11.82 -4.01
N LYS A 33 4.56 -11.76 -2.90
CA LYS A 33 5.10 -11.40 -1.61
C LYS A 33 6.11 -12.43 -1.13
N ASP A 34 5.77 -13.71 -1.25
CA ASP A 34 6.67 -14.80 -0.86
C ASP A 34 7.93 -14.80 -1.72
N ALA A 35 7.79 -14.57 -3.02
CA ALA A 35 8.93 -14.49 -3.91
C ALA A 35 9.86 -13.34 -3.53
N LEU A 36 9.30 -12.20 -3.15
CA LEU A 36 10.10 -11.06 -2.73
C LEU A 36 10.80 -11.34 -1.40
N GLU A 37 10.10 -11.93 -0.45
CA GLU A 37 10.67 -12.23 0.87
C GLU A 37 11.81 -13.23 0.80
N ASN A 38 11.82 -14.09 -0.21
CA ASN A 38 12.86 -15.08 -0.38
C ASN A 38 13.91 -14.70 -1.42
N HIS A 39 13.91 -13.45 -1.87
CA HIS A 39 14.82 -13.01 -2.91
C HIS A 39 16.02 -12.29 -2.31
N ASP A 40 17.18 -12.92 -2.33
CA ASP A 40 18.38 -12.40 -1.68
C ASP A 40 18.86 -11.07 -2.25
N GLU A 41 18.88 -10.95 -3.55
CA GLU A 41 19.32 -9.71 -4.19
C GLU A 41 18.42 -8.53 -3.82
N ALA A 42 17.11 -8.76 -3.74
CA ALA A 42 16.17 -7.72 -3.34
C ALA A 42 16.46 -7.25 -1.92
N HIS A 43 16.76 -8.18 -1.01
CA HIS A 43 17.09 -7.82 0.36
C HIS A 43 18.37 -6.99 0.42
N LEU A 44 19.38 -7.37 -0.34
CA LEU A 44 20.65 -6.64 -0.36
C LEU A 44 20.46 -5.22 -0.89
N LEU A 45 19.70 -5.07 -1.97
CA LEU A 45 19.46 -3.75 -2.56
C LEU A 45 18.60 -2.89 -1.63
N TYR A 46 17.65 -3.49 -0.96
CA TYR A 46 16.81 -2.77 -0.01
C TYR A 46 17.63 -2.26 1.18
N GLN A 47 18.52 -3.10 1.72
CA GLN A 47 19.40 -2.69 2.82
C GLN A 47 20.33 -1.56 2.39
N ALA A 48 20.87 -1.62 1.17
CA ALA A 48 21.70 -0.55 0.65
C ALA A 48 20.92 0.75 0.54
N PHE A 49 19.67 0.67 0.07
CA PHE A 49 18.80 1.84 0.00
C PHE A 49 18.55 2.42 1.40
N LEU A 50 18.23 1.59 2.38
CA LEU A 50 17.96 2.06 3.74
C LEU A 50 19.15 2.77 4.35
N LYS A 51 20.36 2.28 4.11
CA LYS A 51 21.57 2.95 4.58
C LYS A 51 21.72 4.34 3.97
N SER A 52 21.49 4.45 2.68
CA SER A 52 21.55 5.74 2.01
C SER A 52 20.46 6.67 2.48
N LYS A 53 19.27 6.13 2.74
CA LYS A 53 18.15 6.91 3.24
C LYS A 53 18.45 7.50 4.62
N ASP A 54 19.10 6.73 5.49
CA ASP A 54 19.49 7.23 6.81
C ASP A 54 20.45 8.41 6.69
N LYS A 55 21.42 8.31 5.79
CA LYS A 55 22.35 9.42 5.52
C LYS A 55 21.60 10.61 4.95
N TYR A 56 20.67 10.36 4.05
CA TYR A 56 19.86 11.41 3.46
C TYR A 56 19.04 12.14 4.51
N ASP A 57 18.40 11.42 5.42
CA ASP A 57 17.62 12.01 6.49
C ASP A 57 18.48 12.89 7.41
N ASP A 58 19.70 12.44 7.70
CA ASP A 58 20.64 13.22 8.51
C ASP A 58 21.03 14.51 7.80
N VAL A 59 21.33 14.43 6.52
CA VAL A 59 21.71 15.59 5.73
C VAL A 59 20.55 16.56 5.60
N MET A 60 19.33 16.05 5.47
CA MET A 60 18.14 16.88 5.36
C MET A 60 17.89 17.74 6.59
N ARG A 61 18.37 17.31 7.75
CA ARG A 61 18.24 18.12 8.95
C ARG A 61 19.05 19.42 8.84
N PHE A 62 20.14 19.40 8.05
CA PHE A 62 20.95 20.57 7.83
C PHE A 62 20.53 21.34 6.57
N GLY A 63 19.64 20.76 5.77
CA GLY A 63 19.08 21.42 4.59
C GLY A 63 19.97 21.38 3.35
N LYS A 64 19.55 22.10 2.35
CA LYS A 64 20.21 22.11 1.05
C LYS A 64 21.63 22.62 1.09
N TYR A 65 22.01 23.30 2.11
CA TYR A 65 23.34 23.90 2.20
C TYR A 65 24.40 22.94 2.72
N HIS A 66 24.00 21.72 3.11
CA HIS A 66 24.97 20.74 3.52
C HIS A 66 25.84 20.36 2.30
N PRO A 67 27.16 20.29 2.47
CA PRO A 67 28.05 20.01 1.34
C PRO A 67 27.72 18.72 0.59
N ASP A 68 27.26 17.70 1.30
CA ASP A 68 26.99 16.41 0.71
C ASP A 68 25.54 16.20 0.29
N TYR A 69 24.71 17.23 0.42
CA TYR A 69 23.27 17.09 0.15
C TYR A 69 22.98 16.50 -1.24
N LYS A 70 23.56 17.08 -2.25
CA LYS A 70 23.29 16.68 -3.63
C LYS A 70 23.78 15.26 -3.91
N THR A 71 25.00 14.95 -3.46
CA THR A 71 25.58 13.64 -3.66
C THR A 71 24.77 12.54 -2.98
N ILE A 72 24.38 12.76 -1.72
CA ILE A 72 23.63 11.79 -0.97
C ILE A 72 22.20 11.65 -1.52
N MET A 73 21.60 12.74 -1.95
CA MET A 73 20.29 12.69 -2.59
C MET A 73 20.31 11.84 -3.86
N MET A 74 21.31 12.06 -4.70
CA MET A 74 21.44 11.30 -5.95
C MET A 74 21.73 9.83 -5.69
N GLU A 75 22.61 9.54 -4.73
CA GLU A 75 22.93 8.17 -4.36
C GLU A 75 21.69 7.44 -3.83
N THR A 76 20.92 8.09 -2.97
CA THR A 76 19.71 7.51 -2.40
C THR A 76 18.69 7.20 -3.47
N ARG A 77 18.48 8.11 -4.41
CA ARG A 77 17.57 7.89 -5.54
C ARG A 77 18.03 6.74 -6.41
N GLN A 78 19.31 6.65 -6.66
CA GLN A 78 19.86 5.60 -7.48
C GLN A 78 19.68 4.24 -6.84
N ARG A 79 19.89 4.14 -5.54
CA ARG A 79 19.71 2.89 -4.81
C ARG A 79 18.24 2.49 -4.71
N LYS A 80 17.36 3.47 -4.54
CA LYS A 80 15.93 3.23 -4.56
C LYS A 80 15.51 2.67 -5.92
N ARG A 81 16.00 3.30 -6.99
CA ARG A 81 15.67 2.87 -8.33
C ARG A 81 16.18 1.46 -8.62
N ALA A 82 17.41 1.15 -8.19
CA ALA A 82 17.98 -0.18 -8.38
C ALA A 82 17.08 -1.25 -7.75
N TYR A 83 16.58 -1.00 -6.57
CA TYR A 83 15.68 -1.93 -5.90
C TYR A 83 14.34 -2.02 -6.64
N GLU A 84 13.75 -0.88 -6.94
CA GLU A 84 12.42 -0.84 -7.55
C GLU A 84 12.37 -1.40 -8.97
N MET A 85 13.49 -1.45 -9.64
CA MET A 85 13.56 -1.99 -11.01
C MET A 85 13.78 -3.49 -11.06
N LEU A 86 14.01 -4.15 -9.93
CA LEU A 86 14.08 -5.60 -9.93
C LEU A 86 12.73 -6.20 -10.34
N PRO A 87 12.73 -7.18 -11.23
CA PRO A 87 11.46 -7.79 -11.66
C PRO A 87 10.60 -8.31 -10.51
N VAL A 88 11.22 -8.90 -9.48
CA VAL A 88 10.47 -9.43 -8.34
C VAL A 88 9.78 -8.31 -7.56
N VAL A 89 10.41 -7.15 -7.46
CA VAL A 89 9.85 -5.99 -6.79
C VAL A 89 8.74 -5.36 -7.63
N MET A 90 8.98 -5.23 -8.93
CA MET A 90 7.97 -4.69 -9.85
C MET A 90 6.72 -5.56 -9.86
N ASN A 91 6.90 -6.87 -9.88
CA ASN A 91 5.77 -7.79 -9.84
C ASN A 91 5.00 -7.69 -8.54
N TYR A 92 5.70 -7.62 -7.41
CA TYR A 92 5.05 -7.48 -6.12
C TYR A 92 4.22 -6.19 -6.07
N LYS A 93 4.78 -5.08 -6.50
CA LYS A 93 4.06 -3.80 -6.50
C LYS A 93 2.83 -3.84 -7.41
N ALA A 94 2.94 -4.47 -8.57
CA ALA A 94 1.80 -4.61 -9.48
C ALA A 94 0.67 -5.42 -8.83
N LYS A 95 1.02 -6.51 -8.14
CA LYS A 95 0.02 -7.34 -7.47
C LYS A 95 -0.58 -6.63 -6.26
N GLU A 96 0.22 -5.83 -5.57
CA GLU A 96 -0.27 -5.02 -4.47
C GLU A 96 -1.30 -4.00 -4.95
N VAL A 97 -1.04 -3.34 -6.07
CA VAL A 97 -1.98 -2.39 -6.67
C VAL A 97 -3.28 -3.10 -7.08
N SER A 98 -3.17 -4.28 -7.71
CA SER A 98 -4.35 -5.04 -8.11
C SER A 98 -5.21 -5.43 -6.92
N LEU A 99 -4.57 -5.85 -5.82
CA LEU A 99 -5.29 -6.19 -4.60
C LEU A 99 -5.94 -4.95 -3.99
N GLN A 100 -5.21 -3.83 -3.95
CA GLN A 100 -5.75 -2.59 -3.42
C GLN A 100 -6.96 -2.13 -4.23
N ASN A 101 -6.90 -2.24 -5.54
CA ASN A 101 -8.02 -1.88 -6.42
C ASN A 101 -9.25 -2.75 -6.14
N LEU A 102 -9.04 -4.05 -5.92
CA LEU A 102 -10.13 -4.95 -5.57
C LEU A 102 -10.77 -4.55 -4.25
N ILE A 103 -9.96 -4.27 -3.23
CA ILE A 103 -10.45 -3.87 -1.93
C ILE A 103 -11.21 -2.55 -2.03
N ASP A 104 -10.67 -1.58 -2.76
CA ASP A 104 -11.31 -0.28 -2.95
C ASP A 104 -12.65 -0.43 -3.66
N GLU A 105 -12.73 -1.30 -4.66
CA GLU A 105 -13.98 -1.55 -5.36
C GLU A 105 -15.02 -2.17 -4.44
N VAL A 106 -14.63 -3.13 -3.61
CA VAL A 106 -15.54 -3.76 -2.66
C VAL A 106 -16.04 -2.73 -1.64
N ILE A 107 -15.13 -1.92 -1.09
CA ILE A 107 -15.49 -0.89 -0.12
C ILE A 107 -16.45 0.12 -0.75
N SER A 108 -16.20 0.54 -1.98
CA SER A 108 -17.04 1.48 -2.68
C SER A 108 -18.46 0.94 -2.90
N LYS A 109 -18.56 -0.34 -3.25
CA LYS A 109 -19.86 -0.97 -3.44
C LYS A 109 -20.63 -1.08 -2.13
N ILE A 110 -19.95 -1.44 -1.05
CA ILE A 110 -20.57 -1.51 0.27
C ILE A 110 -21.06 -0.12 0.68
N ALA A 111 -20.22 0.89 0.52
CA ALA A 111 -20.58 2.25 0.86
C ALA A 111 -21.78 2.74 0.06
N TYR A 112 -21.83 2.40 -1.22
CA TYR A 112 -22.95 2.77 -2.07
C TYR A 112 -24.26 2.12 -1.58
N VAL A 113 -24.22 0.84 -1.26
CA VAL A 113 -25.40 0.11 -0.79
C VAL A 113 -25.88 0.67 0.55
N VAL A 114 -24.96 0.92 1.47
CA VAL A 114 -25.30 1.48 2.78
C VAL A 114 -25.89 2.87 2.62
N SER A 115 -25.28 3.71 1.81
CA SER A 115 -25.76 5.06 1.58
C SER A 115 -27.16 5.09 0.97
N ASP A 116 -27.40 4.18 0.02
CA ASP A 116 -28.69 4.11 -0.65
C ASP A 116 -29.79 3.64 0.29
N ASN A 117 -29.49 2.67 1.14
CA ASN A 117 -30.49 2.12 2.03
C ASN A 117 -30.73 2.94 3.30
N VAL A 118 -29.74 3.61 3.79
CA VAL A 118 -29.86 4.37 5.02
C VAL A 118 -30.23 5.83 4.78
N LYS A 119 -30.10 6.32 3.59
CA LYS A 119 -30.40 7.72 3.25
C LYS A 119 -29.72 8.72 4.15
N ILE A 120 -28.48 8.50 4.40
CA ILE A 120 -27.74 9.40 5.24
C ILE A 120 -27.44 10.63 4.48
N GLU A 121 -27.84 11.78 5.00
CA GLU A 121 -27.62 12.96 4.31
C GLU A 121 -26.35 13.46 4.58
N VAL A 122 -25.42 12.85 4.58
CA VAL A 122 -24.32 13.35 4.88
C VAL A 122 -23.26 13.32 4.18
N GLY A 123 -22.48 13.65 4.30
CA GLY A 123 -21.37 13.53 3.86
C GLY A 123 -21.05 13.37 2.56
N ASN A 124 -20.06 13.90 2.06
CA ASN A 124 -19.63 13.78 0.78
C ASN A 124 -18.72 12.61 0.66
N PRO A 125 -19.01 11.59 -0.04
CA PRO A 125 -18.19 10.40 -0.16
C PRO A 125 -16.83 10.66 -0.74
N VAL A 126 -16.65 11.75 -1.36
CA VAL A 126 -15.36 12.11 -1.93
C VAL A 126 -14.28 12.17 -0.89
N SER A 127 -14.62 12.45 0.34
CA SER A 127 -13.64 12.55 1.39
C SER A 127 -12.96 11.22 1.67
N TYR A 128 -13.59 10.12 1.38
CA TYR A 128 -12.93 8.84 1.55
C TYR A 128 -11.85 8.66 0.52
N THR A 129 -12.08 9.09 -0.67
CA THR A 129 -11.09 9.01 -1.74
C THR A 129 -9.85 9.80 -1.36
N HIS A 130 -10.04 10.94 -0.77
CA HIS A 130 -8.90 11.75 -0.35
C HIS A 130 -8.11 11.10 0.76
N LEU A 131 -8.77 10.37 1.64
CA LEU A 131 -8.07 9.73 2.71
C LEU A 131 -7.18 8.61 2.22
N THR A 132 -7.55 8.00 1.11
CA THR A 132 -6.76 6.88 0.65
C THR A 132 -5.62 7.27 -0.23
N LEU A 133 -5.69 8.48 -0.74
CA LEU A 133 -4.71 8.83 -1.66
C LEU A 133 -3.36 8.97 -1.21
N PRO A 134 -3.10 9.45 -0.20
CA PRO A 134 -1.86 9.85 0.11
C PRO A 134 -0.85 8.98 0.32
N THR A 135 -0.90 8.12 0.35
CA THR A 135 0.00 7.39 0.76
C THR A 135 1.17 7.37 0.14
N ASN A 136 1.67 7.45 -0.37
CA ASN A 136 2.77 7.18 -0.89
C ASN A 136 3.54 7.93 -1.46
N ARG A 137 3.58 8.73 -1.50
CA ARG A 137 4.26 9.46 -2.19
C ARG A 137 5.49 9.73 -1.76
N GLU A 138 6.03 9.70 -1.11
CA GLU A 138 7.08 10.16 -0.76
C GLU A 138 8.22 9.70 -1.08
N VAL A 139 8.95 10.05 -1.24
CA VAL A 139 10.19 9.81 -1.49
C VAL A 139 10.58 9.15 -2.32
#